data_d0aeab46288202ee5c2a9a8a0e62134a
#
_entry.id   d0aeab46288202ee5c2a9a8a0e62134a
#
_cell.length_a   1.000
_cell.length_b   1.000
_cell.length_c   1.000
_cell.angle_alpha   90.00
_cell.angle_beta   90.00
_cell.angle_gamma   90.00
#
_symmetry.space_group_name_H-M   'P 1'
#
loop_
_entity.id
_entity.type
_entity.pdbx_description
1 polymer ?
#
loop_
_entity_poly.entity_id
_entity_poly.type
_entity_poly.pdbx_seq_one_letter_code
_entity_poly.pdbx_strand_id
1 'polypeptide(L)'
;MSTVVRIGVLRLADSAPVMVAAARGLFAELGLDARVSIEPSWANVADKLGVGLMDAAVMLPPLALAAVLGLRGAPARLVVPMGLTQGGNSIVFGRETGMRPGMPTPHMLDWLHNRVIPPRLAVVHRFSTHHLLLRYWLSRSGADPTRHVETVVMPPSDVVGALSDGRIDGFCAGAPWGEHAEAMGVGRVVTGTSAVWPSHPEKCLAVRADWAAAQPEAMHRLVKALLRAQRLCDDPASADEVAALLSDPSGLALPRGATRMALPGGTGAEHIRFHAGDVWYPARSHALWFLGQMRRWGWLPDDLDLDSVAREVYRPDLLARAAEEEGLFTARCFRALEGVALPPMTGDDAPG
;
A
#
# COMPACT_ATOMS: atom_id res chain seq x y z
N MET A 1 -33.62 -2.59 4.42
CA MET A 1 -32.78 -3.74 4.01
C MET A 1 -31.34 -3.27 3.96
N SER A 2 -30.38 -4.07 4.49
CA SER A 2 -28.95 -3.77 4.41
C SER A 2 -28.46 -3.99 2.99
N THR A 3 -27.59 -3.10 2.49
CA THR A 3 -26.96 -3.24 1.18
C THR A 3 -25.73 -4.13 1.30
N VAL A 4 -25.66 -5.18 0.48
CA VAL A 4 -24.49 -6.07 0.42
C VAL A 4 -23.33 -5.33 -0.23
N VAL A 5 -22.14 -5.41 0.39
CA VAL A 5 -20.87 -4.96 -0.19
C VAL A 5 -19.80 -6.04 -0.02
N ARG A 6 -19.20 -6.48 -1.13
CA ARG A 6 -18.14 -7.50 -1.16
C ARG A 6 -16.79 -6.81 -1.18
N ILE A 7 -15.96 -7.06 -0.16
CA ILE A 7 -14.70 -6.35 0.05
C ILE A 7 -13.55 -7.34 0.08
N GLY A 8 -12.56 -7.14 -0.80
CA GLY A 8 -11.32 -7.93 -0.83
C GLY A 8 -10.22 -7.34 0.03
N VAL A 9 -9.49 -8.19 0.76
CA VAL A 9 -8.31 -7.82 1.56
C VAL A 9 -7.18 -8.84 1.39
N LEU A 10 -5.97 -8.49 1.78
CA LEU A 10 -4.83 -9.40 1.83
C LEU A 10 -4.33 -9.63 3.27
N ARG A 11 -3.45 -10.62 3.44
CA ARG A 11 -2.74 -10.92 4.69
C ARG A 11 -1.63 -9.90 4.94
N LEU A 12 -2.05 -8.67 5.30
CA LEU A 12 -1.21 -7.51 5.60
C LEU A 12 -1.83 -6.70 6.72
N ALA A 13 -1.02 -6.04 7.52
CA ALA A 13 -1.49 -5.14 8.57
C ALA A 13 -2.28 -3.93 8.01
N ASP A 14 -2.01 -3.54 6.78
CA ASP A 14 -2.78 -2.52 6.04
C ASP A 14 -4.28 -2.82 5.87
N SER A 15 -4.69 -4.08 6.03
CA SER A 15 -6.10 -4.48 5.98
C SER A 15 -6.87 -4.16 7.27
N ALA A 16 -6.18 -3.64 8.30
CA ALA A 16 -6.76 -3.35 9.60
C ALA A 16 -8.05 -2.51 9.55
N PRO A 17 -8.17 -1.43 8.76
CA PRO A 17 -9.41 -0.64 8.76
C PRO A 17 -10.64 -1.46 8.36
N VAL A 18 -10.52 -2.35 7.37
CA VAL A 18 -11.62 -3.20 6.94
C VAL A 18 -11.94 -4.27 7.98
N MET A 19 -10.91 -4.91 8.56
CA MET A 19 -11.07 -5.94 9.57
C MET A 19 -11.66 -5.38 10.87
N VAL A 20 -11.21 -4.21 11.31
CA VAL A 20 -11.75 -3.51 12.49
C VAL A 20 -13.19 -3.07 12.25
N ALA A 21 -13.50 -2.49 11.07
CA ALA A 21 -14.86 -2.11 10.74
C ALA A 21 -15.83 -3.30 10.79
N ALA A 22 -15.41 -4.46 10.29
CA ALA A 22 -16.20 -5.68 10.34
C ALA A 22 -16.36 -6.22 11.79
N ALA A 23 -15.25 -6.33 12.52
CA ALA A 23 -15.25 -6.86 13.89
C ALA A 23 -16.01 -5.97 14.89
N ARG A 24 -15.94 -4.65 14.71
CA ARG A 24 -16.64 -3.67 15.57
C ARG A 24 -18.08 -3.38 15.12
N GLY A 25 -18.57 -4.04 14.06
CA GLY A 25 -19.93 -3.85 13.58
C GLY A 25 -20.21 -2.51 12.89
N LEU A 26 -19.17 -1.73 12.55
CA LEU A 26 -19.33 -0.38 11.97
C LEU A 26 -20.06 -0.39 10.62
N PHE A 27 -19.89 -1.46 9.84
CA PHE A 27 -20.65 -1.64 8.60
C PHE A 27 -22.14 -1.86 8.88
N ALA A 28 -22.45 -2.76 9.81
CA ALA A 28 -23.84 -3.09 10.16
C ALA A 28 -24.56 -1.89 10.78
N GLU A 29 -23.92 -1.12 11.65
CA GLU A 29 -24.45 0.12 12.24
C GLU A 29 -24.87 1.14 11.16
N LEU A 30 -24.15 1.16 10.04
CA LEU A 30 -24.45 2.02 8.90
C LEU A 30 -25.34 1.34 7.84
N GLY A 31 -25.92 0.16 8.14
CA GLY A 31 -26.83 -0.55 7.27
C GLY A 31 -26.17 -1.23 6.06
N LEU A 32 -24.90 -1.63 6.18
CA LEU A 32 -24.18 -2.42 5.19
C LEU A 32 -24.03 -3.88 5.66
N ASP A 33 -24.29 -4.83 4.75
CA ASP A 33 -23.91 -6.25 4.88
C ASP A 33 -22.54 -6.44 4.21
N ALA A 34 -21.45 -6.18 4.95
CA ALA A 34 -20.10 -6.27 4.42
C ALA A 34 -19.62 -7.72 4.43
N ARG A 35 -19.30 -8.24 3.25
CA ARG A 35 -18.75 -9.59 3.05
C ARG A 35 -17.27 -9.46 2.70
N VAL A 36 -16.42 -9.68 3.71
CA VAL A 36 -14.97 -9.57 3.55
C VAL A 36 -14.40 -10.91 3.09
N SER A 37 -13.58 -10.89 2.04
CA SER A 37 -12.82 -12.05 1.55
C SER A 37 -11.33 -11.80 1.62
N ILE A 38 -10.57 -12.80 2.08
CA ILE A 38 -9.11 -12.77 2.14
C ILE A 38 -8.57 -13.38 0.86
N GLU A 39 -7.84 -12.59 0.10
CA GLU A 39 -7.32 -12.99 -1.20
C GLU A 39 -5.87 -13.46 -1.12
N PRO A 40 -5.47 -14.43 -1.96
CA PRO A 40 -4.12 -14.98 -1.91
C PRO A 40 -3.07 -14.05 -2.52
N SER A 41 -3.45 -13.14 -3.42
CA SER A 41 -2.52 -12.26 -4.11
C SER A 41 -3.18 -10.98 -4.62
N TRP A 42 -2.36 -9.97 -4.91
CA TRP A 42 -2.80 -8.72 -5.54
C TRP A 42 -3.40 -8.93 -6.93
N ALA A 43 -2.91 -9.92 -7.67
CA ALA A 43 -3.49 -10.28 -8.95
C ALA A 43 -4.95 -10.73 -8.81
N ASN A 44 -5.24 -11.61 -7.83
CA ASN A 44 -6.60 -12.05 -7.54
C ASN A 44 -7.52 -10.90 -7.16
N VAL A 45 -7.05 -9.95 -6.32
CA VAL A 45 -7.83 -8.75 -5.97
C VAL A 45 -8.20 -7.96 -7.21
N ALA A 46 -7.21 -7.63 -8.04
CA ALA A 46 -7.43 -6.81 -9.24
C ALA A 46 -8.36 -7.51 -10.24
N ASP A 47 -8.18 -8.83 -10.45
CA ASP A 47 -8.99 -9.60 -11.40
C ASP A 47 -10.44 -9.72 -10.92
N LYS A 48 -10.66 -10.10 -9.66
CA LYS A 48 -12.01 -10.22 -9.10
C LYS A 48 -12.76 -8.89 -9.04
N LEU A 49 -12.05 -7.80 -8.69
CA LEU A 49 -12.62 -6.46 -8.71
C LEU A 49 -12.97 -6.02 -10.15
N GLY A 50 -12.07 -6.29 -11.11
CA GLY A 50 -12.27 -5.95 -12.52
C GLY A 50 -13.47 -6.67 -13.17
N VAL A 51 -13.71 -7.94 -12.82
CA VAL A 51 -14.83 -8.74 -13.36
C VAL A 51 -16.10 -8.67 -12.50
N GLY A 52 -16.12 -7.89 -11.42
CA GLY A 52 -17.31 -7.67 -10.60
C GLY A 52 -17.65 -8.77 -9.60
N LEU A 53 -16.69 -9.61 -9.25
CA LEU A 53 -16.83 -10.56 -8.14
C LEU A 53 -16.67 -9.88 -6.78
N MET A 54 -16.09 -8.66 -6.74
CA MET A 54 -16.01 -7.76 -5.60
C MET A 54 -16.56 -6.39 -6.00
N ASP A 55 -17.00 -5.61 -5.01
CA ASP A 55 -17.49 -4.24 -5.19
C ASP A 55 -16.41 -3.23 -4.78
N ALA A 56 -15.62 -3.58 -3.77
CA ALA A 56 -14.52 -2.79 -3.23
C ALA A 56 -13.34 -3.68 -2.80
N ALA A 57 -12.15 -3.11 -2.67
CA ALA A 57 -10.99 -3.80 -2.12
C ALA A 57 -9.98 -2.83 -1.49
N VAL A 58 -9.25 -3.31 -0.48
CA VAL A 58 -7.95 -2.74 -0.11
C VAL A 58 -7.01 -3.01 -1.28
N MET A 59 -6.39 -1.97 -1.83
CA MET A 59 -5.62 -2.11 -3.07
C MET A 59 -4.36 -1.24 -3.08
N LEU A 60 -3.41 -1.66 -3.90
CA LEU A 60 -2.21 -0.88 -4.21
C LEU A 60 -2.60 0.26 -5.18
N PRO A 61 -2.34 1.53 -4.86
CA PRO A 61 -2.67 2.65 -5.74
C PRO A 61 -2.13 2.50 -7.18
N PRO A 62 -0.84 2.13 -7.42
CA PRO A 62 -0.36 1.90 -8.78
C PRO A 62 -1.05 0.76 -9.51
N LEU A 63 -1.54 -0.27 -8.78
CA LEU A 63 -2.28 -1.37 -9.37
C LEU A 63 -3.68 -0.95 -9.80
N ALA A 64 -4.36 -0.09 -9.03
CA ALA A 64 -5.65 0.49 -9.43
C ALA A 64 -5.52 1.29 -10.73
N LEU A 65 -4.48 2.14 -10.82
CA LEU A 65 -4.17 2.91 -12.04
C LEU A 65 -3.85 1.97 -13.23
N ALA A 66 -3.02 0.96 -13.01
CA ALA A 66 -2.67 -0.03 -14.04
C ALA A 66 -3.87 -0.84 -14.52
N ALA A 67 -4.81 -1.18 -13.63
CA ALA A 67 -6.03 -1.89 -13.97
C ALA A 67 -6.96 -1.02 -14.85
N VAL A 68 -7.13 0.26 -14.52
CA VAL A 68 -7.92 1.21 -15.33
C VAL A 68 -7.30 1.40 -16.70
N LEU A 69 -5.98 1.49 -16.77
CA LEU A 69 -5.24 1.65 -18.05
C LEU A 69 -5.14 0.36 -18.88
N GLY A 70 -5.66 -0.76 -18.40
CA GLY A 70 -5.59 -2.03 -19.12
C GLY A 70 -4.19 -2.65 -19.21
N LEU A 71 -3.24 -2.24 -18.36
CA LEU A 71 -1.85 -2.75 -18.38
C LEU A 71 -1.74 -4.23 -17.96
N ARG A 72 -2.83 -4.84 -17.53
CA ARG A 72 -2.94 -6.24 -17.12
C ARG A 72 -3.90 -7.06 -17.98
N GLY A 73 -4.44 -6.49 -19.04
CA GLY A 73 -5.47 -7.06 -19.90
C GLY A 73 -6.59 -6.08 -20.16
N ALA A 74 -7.86 -6.51 -20.10
CA ALA A 74 -8.98 -5.61 -20.30
C ALA A 74 -9.01 -4.49 -19.24
N PRO A 75 -9.25 -3.22 -19.64
CA PRO A 75 -9.38 -2.12 -18.71
C PRO A 75 -10.52 -2.34 -17.71
N ALA A 76 -10.25 -2.07 -16.44
CA ALA A 76 -11.25 -2.12 -15.37
C ALA A 76 -11.77 -0.72 -15.06
N ARG A 77 -13.07 -0.61 -14.76
CA ARG A 77 -13.69 0.67 -14.37
C ARG A 77 -13.63 0.82 -12.84
N LEU A 78 -12.54 1.39 -12.34
CA LEU A 78 -12.29 1.57 -10.91
C LEU A 78 -12.17 3.04 -10.56
N VAL A 79 -12.54 3.37 -9.31
CA VAL A 79 -12.31 4.67 -8.67
C VAL A 79 -11.64 4.47 -7.32
N VAL A 80 -10.86 5.46 -6.89
CA VAL A 80 -10.18 5.52 -5.59
C VAL A 80 -10.78 6.69 -4.81
N PRO A 81 -11.78 6.44 -3.94
CA PRO A 81 -12.46 7.48 -3.16
C PRO A 81 -11.69 7.88 -1.90
N MET A 82 -10.79 7.01 -1.38
CA MET A 82 -10.03 7.32 -0.16
C MET A 82 -8.70 6.55 -0.09
N GLY A 83 -7.74 7.15 0.63
CA GLY A 83 -6.56 6.45 1.14
C GLY A 83 -6.91 5.62 2.37
N LEU A 84 -6.21 4.51 2.57
CA LEU A 84 -6.41 3.65 3.74
C LEU A 84 -5.22 3.64 4.68
N THR A 85 -4.00 3.71 4.13
CA THR A 85 -2.76 3.70 4.92
C THR A 85 -1.67 4.54 4.28
N GLN A 86 -0.72 4.99 5.11
CA GLN A 86 0.54 5.61 4.70
C GLN A 86 1.70 4.92 5.44
N GLY A 87 2.86 4.79 4.78
CA GLY A 87 4.04 4.15 5.35
C GLY A 87 3.88 2.63 5.52
N GLY A 88 4.64 2.05 6.43
CA GLY A 88 4.51 0.65 6.83
C GLY A 88 5.18 -0.35 5.90
N ASN A 89 6.02 0.08 4.95
CA ASN A 89 6.80 -0.85 4.13
C ASN A 89 8.26 -0.86 4.55
N SER A 90 8.88 -2.03 4.47
CA SER A 90 10.29 -2.22 4.78
C SER A 90 11.07 -2.75 3.58
N ILE A 91 12.29 -2.24 3.37
CA ILE A 91 13.30 -2.82 2.49
C ILE A 91 14.18 -3.70 3.37
N VAL A 92 14.13 -4.99 3.11
CA VAL A 92 14.77 -6.05 3.89
C VAL A 92 15.80 -6.77 3.03
N PHE A 93 16.95 -7.06 3.61
CA PHE A 93 17.96 -7.95 3.00
C PHE A 93 18.27 -9.13 3.91
N GLY A 94 18.60 -10.27 3.31
CA GLY A 94 19.08 -11.44 4.01
C GLY A 94 20.35 -11.15 4.80
N ARG A 95 20.53 -11.81 5.94
CA ARG A 95 21.70 -11.55 6.82
C ARG A 95 23.03 -11.85 6.17
N GLU A 96 23.07 -12.83 5.29
CA GLU A 96 24.26 -13.25 4.53
C GLU A 96 24.74 -12.18 3.53
N THR A 97 23.88 -11.22 3.17
CA THR A 97 24.26 -10.10 2.28
C THR A 97 25.16 -9.08 2.99
N GLY A 98 25.20 -9.08 4.32
CA GLY A 98 25.90 -8.07 5.12
C GLY A 98 25.23 -6.70 5.17
N MET A 99 24.09 -6.51 4.48
CA MET A 99 23.35 -5.26 4.47
C MET A 99 22.76 -4.94 5.84
N ARG A 100 22.82 -3.67 6.25
CA ARG A 100 22.34 -3.21 7.57
C ARG A 100 21.90 -1.75 7.54
N PRO A 101 21.07 -1.31 8.50
CA PRO A 101 20.68 0.09 8.63
C PRO A 101 21.90 1.00 8.72
N GLY A 102 21.84 2.16 8.06
CA GLY A 102 22.91 3.14 8.08
C GLY A 102 24.19 2.74 7.33
N MET A 103 24.16 1.65 6.56
CA MET A 103 25.31 1.30 5.72
C MET A 103 25.57 2.39 4.68
N PRO A 104 26.81 2.84 4.49
CA PRO A 104 27.16 3.81 3.47
C PRO A 104 26.79 3.31 2.06
N THR A 105 26.22 4.19 1.26
CA THR A 105 25.81 3.88 -0.13
C THR A 105 26.92 3.20 -0.97
N PRO A 106 28.21 3.61 -0.90
CA PRO A 106 29.25 2.92 -1.65
C PRO A 106 29.36 1.43 -1.37
N HIS A 107 29.21 0.99 -0.12
CA HIS A 107 29.25 -0.44 0.21
C HIS A 107 28.09 -1.23 -0.43
N MET A 108 26.90 -0.63 -0.47
CA MET A 108 25.77 -1.25 -1.15
C MET A 108 26.01 -1.33 -2.67
N LEU A 109 26.54 -0.27 -3.27
CA LEU A 109 26.89 -0.25 -4.69
C LEU A 109 27.97 -1.25 -5.02
N ASP A 110 29.02 -1.35 -4.21
CA ASP A 110 30.07 -2.35 -4.37
C ASP A 110 29.49 -3.76 -4.31
N TRP A 111 28.59 -4.04 -3.36
CA TRP A 111 27.91 -5.32 -3.27
C TRP A 111 27.06 -5.63 -4.50
N LEU A 112 26.32 -4.64 -5.03
CA LEU A 112 25.50 -4.80 -6.25
C LEU A 112 26.38 -5.03 -7.49
N HIS A 113 27.44 -4.22 -7.66
CA HIS A 113 28.26 -4.22 -8.88
C HIS A 113 29.24 -5.41 -8.97
N ASN A 114 29.70 -5.94 -7.85
CA ASN A 114 30.65 -7.06 -7.81
C ASN A 114 29.99 -8.44 -7.93
N ARG A 115 28.65 -8.49 -8.04
CA ARG A 115 27.94 -9.76 -8.23
C ARG A 115 27.91 -10.16 -9.71
N VAL A 116 28.34 -11.40 -9.99
CA VAL A 116 28.22 -11.99 -11.33
C VAL A 116 26.75 -12.22 -11.71
N ILE A 117 25.94 -12.63 -10.73
CA ILE A 117 24.49 -12.80 -10.87
C ILE A 117 23.81 -11.68 -10.06
N PRO A 118 22.96 -10.87 -10.69
CA PRO A 118 22.24 -9.84 -9.99
C PRO A 118 21.43 -10.41 -8.81
N PRO A 119 21.40 -9.71 -7.66
CA PRO A 119 20.62 -10.17 -6.53
C PRO A 119 19.12 -10.12 -6.84
N ARG A 120 18.41 -11.12 -6.34
CA ARG A 120 16.95 -11.24 -6.48
C ARG A 120 16.26 -10.49 -5.35
N LEU A 121 15.58 -9.41 -5.70
CA LEU A 121 14.78 -8.63 -4.75
C LEU A 121 13.28 -8.84 -5.03
N ALA A 122 12.56 -9.32 -4.02
CA ALA A 122 11.14 -9.57 -4.15
C ALA A 122 10.32 -8.30 -3.91
N VAL A 123 9.24 -8.17 -4.69
CA VAL A 123 8.17 -7.21 -4.51
C VAL A 123 6.82 -7.92 -4.61
N VAL A 124 5.79 -7.33 -4.03
CA VAL A 124 4.47 -7.99 -3.93
C VAL A 124 3.65 -7.93 -5.23
N HIS A 125 3.98 -7.01 -6.12
CA HIS A 125 3.38 -6.87 -7.45
C HIS A 125 4.21 -5.89 -8.31
N ARG A 126 4.21 -6.07 -9.66
CA ARG A 126 4.89 -5.13 -10.56
C ARG A 126 4.38 -3.70 -10.40
N PHE A 127 3.07 -3.52 -10.36
CA PHE A 127 2.42 -2.22 -10.13
C PHE A 127 2.13 -2.05 -8.63
N SER A 128 3.15 -1.77 -7.84
CA SER A 128 3.03 -1.56 -6.39
C SER A 128 3.86 -0.37 -5.94
N THR A 129 3.41 0.30 -4.89
CA THR A 129 4.19 1.33 -4.19
C THR A 129 5.56 0.77 -3.77
N HIS A 130 5.58 -0.46 -3.26
CA HIS A 130 6.80 -1.20 -2.89
C HIS A 130 7.83 -1.23 -4.01
N HIS A 131 7.41 -1.63 -5.23
CA HIS A 131 8.29 -1.73 -6.39
C HIS A 131 8.77 -0.35 -6.86
N LEU A 132 7.87 0.63 -6.92
CA LEU A 132 8.24 1.98 -7.34
C LEU A 132 9.19 2.63 -6.35
N LEU A 133 8.97 2.48 -5.03
CA LEU A 133 9.85 3.02 -4.00
C LEU A 133 11.20 2.28 -3.94
N LEU A 134 11.21 0.95 -4.10
CA LEU A 134 12.45 0.19 -4.20
C LEU A 134 13.31 0.65 -5.38
N ARG A 135 12.71 0.79 -6.58
CA ARG A 135 13.39 1.32 -7.77
C ARG A 135 13.90 2.74 -7.56
N TYR A 136 13.06 3.59 -6.97
CA TYR A 136 13.42 4.97 -6.67
C TYR A 136 14.60 5.03 -5.68
N TRP A 137 14.55 4.26 -4.59
CA TRP A 137 15.63 4.17 -3.61
C TRP A 137 16.95 3.69 -4.21
N LEU A 138 16.93 2.61 -5.00
CA LEU A 138 18.11 2.11 -5.71
C LEU A 138 18.69 3.16 -6.66
N SER A 139 17.84 3.80 -7.47
CA SER A 139 18.31 4.85 -8.40
C SER A 139 18.94 6.04 -7.69
N ARG A 140 18.35 6.51 -6.59
CA ARG A 140 18.93 7.59 -5.78
C ARG A 140 20.26 7.21 -5.15
N SER A 141 20.46 5.94 -4.91
CA SER A 141 21.73 5.42 -4.41
C SER A 141 22.77 5.20 -5.52
N GLY A 142 22.46 5.50 -6.79
CA GLY A 142 23.36 5.33 -7.93
C GLY A 142 23.29 3.96 -8.59
N ALA A 143 22.41 3.06 -8.14
CA ALA A 143 22.21 1.78 -8.80
C ALA A 143 21.17 1.89 -9.92
N ASP A 144 21.39 1.16 -11.02
CA ASP A 144 20.37 0.95 -12.05
C ASP A 144 19.51 -0.28 -11.67
N PRO A 145 18.26 -0.10 -11.23
CA PRO A 145 17.42 -1.21 -10.78
C PRO A 145 16.98 -2.15 -11.90
N THR A 146 17.27 -1.81 -13.17
CA THR A 146 16.98 -2.68 -14.32
C THR A 146 18.15 -3.60 -14.68
N ARG A 147 19.37 -3.23 -14.28
CA ARG A 147 20.60 -3.94 -14.60
C ARG A 147 21.22 -4.64 -13.40
N HIS A 148 21.15 -4.01 -12.23
CA HIS A 148 21.85 -4.47 -11.04
C HIS A 148 20.99 -5.33 -10.13
N VAL A 149 19.70 -5.50 -10.44
CA VAL A 149 18.75 -6.26 -9.61
C VAL A 149 17.80 -7.08 -10.50
N GLU A 150 17.60 -8.33 -10.14
CA GLU A 150 16.50 -9.14 -10.66
C GLU A 150 15.28 -8.95 -9.75
N THR A 151 14.20 -8.36 -10.28
CA THR A 151 12.95 -8.18 -9.53
C THR A 151 12.09 -9.44 -9.64
N VAL A 152 11.74 -10.04 -8.48
CA VAL A 152 10.87 -11.20 -8.38
C VAL A 152 9.52 -10.78 -7.79
N VAL A 153 8.41 -11.26 -8.35
CA VAL A 153 7.06 -10.99 -7.81
C VAL A 153 6.56 -12.19 -7.04
N MET A 154 6.13 -11.99 -5.79
CA MET A 154 5.55 -13.04 -4.97
C MET A 154 4.54 -12.48 -3.94
N PRO A 155 3.62 -13.33 -3.41
CA PRO A 155 2.73 -12.90 -2.34
C PRO A 155 3.49 -12.40 -1.10
N PRO A 156 2.95 -11.40 -0.36
CA PRO A 156 3.61 -10.89 0.84
C PRO A 156 3.91 -11.96 1.90
N SER A 157 3.02 -12.94 2.05
CA SER A 157 3.16 -14.05 3.01
C SER A 157 4.36 -14.97 2.71
N ASP A 158 4.88 -14.95 1.50
CA ASP A 158 5.89 -15.91 1.05
C ASP A 158 7.32 -15.35 1.13
N VAL A 159 7.46 -14.01 1.29
CA VAL A 159 8.78 -13.34 1.20
C VAL A 159 9.75 -13.78 2.28
N VAL A 160 9.28 -14.01 3.52
CA VAL A 160 10.15 -14.41 4.64
C VAL A 160 10.66 -15.83 4.45
N GLY A 161 9.78 -16.77 4.04
CA GLY A 161 10.18 -18.13 3.69
C GLY A 161 11.14 -18.16 2.50
N ALA A 162 10.86 -17.38 1.45
CA ALA A 162 11.74 -17.28 0.28
C ALA A 162 13.12 -16.72 0.63
N LEU A 163 13.19 -15.76 1.56
CA LEU A 163 14.45 -15.21 2.07
C LEU A 163 15.23 -16.26 2.87
N SER A 164 14.53 -16.97 3.76
CA SER A 164 15.11 -18.06 4.56
C SER A 164 15.69 -19.19 3.71
N ASP A 165 15.01 -19.52 2.60
CA ASP A 165 15.43 -20.57 1.66
C ASP A 165 16.54 -20.12 0.68
N GLY A 166 16.97 -18.84 0.74
CA GLY A 166 17.94 -18.28 -0.21
C GLY A 166 17.40 -18.16 -1.65
N ARG A 167 16.07 -18.20 -1.82
CA ARG A 167 15.44 -18.00 -3.14
C ARG A 167 15.43 -16.54 -3.58
N ILE A 168 15.56 -15.62 -2.62
CA ILE A 168 15.72 -14.18 -2.83
C ILE A 168 16.80 -13.65 -1.88
N ASP A 169 17.45 -12.54 -2.26
CA ASP A 169 18.48 -11.87 -1.45
C ASP A 169 17.88 -10.76 -0.56
N GLY A 170 16.65 -10.31 -0.89
CA GLY A 170 15.94 -9.29 -0.13
C GLY A 170 14.53 -9.06 -0.68
N PHE A 171 13.80 -8.16 -0.04
CA PHE A 171 12.45 -7.80 -0.49
C PHE A 171 12.04 -6.39 -0.05
N CYS A 172 11.03 -5.83 -0.73
CA CYS A 172 10.26 -4.70 -0.25
C CYS A 172 8.80 -5.13 -0.11
N ALA A 173 8.29 -5.09 1.12
CA ALA A 173 6.93 -5.52 1.44
C ALA A 173 6.31 -4.68 2.56
N GLY A 174 4.97 -4.68 2.62
CA GLY A 174 4.21 -4.06 3.69
C GLY A 174 4.31 -4.85 5.00
N ALA A 175 3.99 -4.15 6.10
CA ALA A 175 3.96 -4.78 7.42
C ALA A 175 2.97 -5.97 7.50
N PRO A 176 3.32 -7.00 8.28
CA PRO A 176 4.38 -7.06 9.27
C PRO A 176 5.63 -7.83 8.80
N TRP A 177 5.86 -7.97 7.49
CA TRP A 177 6.80 -8.95 6.97
C TRP A 177 8.27 -8.55 7.21
N GLY A 178 8.57 -7.25 7.29
CA GLY A 178 9.91 -6.78 7.68
C GLY A 178 10.26 -7.17 9.11
N GLU A 179 9.39 -6.81 10.04
CA GLU A 179 9.51 -7.14 11.47
C GLU A 179 9.53 -8.66 11.71
N HIS A 180 8.76 -9.40 10.90
CA HIS A 180 8.75 -10.87 10.97
C HIS A 180 10.09 -11.48 10.52
N ALA A 181 10.69 -10.97 9.44
CA ALA A 181 12.00 -11.43 8.98
C ALA A 181 13.11 -11.17 10.03
N GLU A 182 13.05 -10.03 10.71
CA GLU A 182 13.98 -9.73 11.81
C GLU A 182 13.76 -10.64 13.02
N ALA A 183 12.50 -10.85 13.43
CA ALA A 183 12.14 -11.73 14.54
C ALA A 183 12.55 -13.19 14.29
N MET A 184 12.45 -13.65 13.05
CA MET A 184 12.92 -14.98 12.63
C MET A 184 14.44 -15.05 12.46
N GLY A 185 15.15 -13.93 12.52
CA GLY A 185 16.59 -13.87 12.37
C GLY A 185 17.10 -14.14 10.95
N VAL A 186 16.22 -14.14 9.92
CA VAL A 186 16.59 -14.44 8.53
C VAL A 186 16.91 -13.18 7.71
N GLY A 187 16.43 -12.02 8.13
CA GLY A 187 16.65 -10.75 7.44
C GLY A 187 16.93 -9.58 8.38
N ARG A 188 17.23 -8.43 7.78
CA ARG A 188 17.35 -7.13 8.47
C ARG A 188 16.59 -6.08 7.68
N VAL A 189 15.82 -5.26 8.35
CA VAL A 189 15.26 -4.03 7.80
C VAL A 189 16.40 -3.03 7.61
N VAL A 190 16.75 -2.77 6.35
CA VAL A 190 17.84 -1.83 6.01
C VAL A 190 17.30 -0.39 6.06
N THR A 191 16.06 -0.19 5.61
CA THR A 191 15.36 1.08 5.70
C THR A 191 13.84 0.88 5.60
N GLY A 192 13.09 1.75 6.27
CA GLY A 192 11.67 1.91 6.00
C GLY A 192 11.45 2.79 4.77
N THR A 193 10.35 2.59 4.07
CA THR A 193 10.03 3.40 2.88
C THR A 193 9.64 4.84 3.22
N SER A 194 9.29 5.16 4.45
CA SER A 194 9.08 6.53 4.92
C SER A 194 10.38 7.37 4.92
N ALA A 195 11.55 6.72 4.97
CA ALA A 195 12.83 7.39 4.76
C ALA A 195 13.08 7.76 3.29
N VAL A 196 12.41 7.06 2.35
CA VAL A 196 12.47 7.33 0.91
C VAL A 196 11.48 8.42 0.50
N TRP A 197 10.26 8.30 0.98
CA TRP A 197 9.19 9.27 0.79
C TRP A 197 8.36 9.38 2.08
N PRO A 198 8.58 10.42 2.90
CA PRO A 198 7.81 10.61 4.12
C PRO A 198 6.32 10.68 3.84
N SER A 199 5.54 9.95 4.63
CA SER A 199 4.07 9.93 4.49
C SER A 199 3.57 9.46 3.12
N HIS A 200 4.32 8.62 2.42
CA HIS A 200 3.85 8.09 1.14
C HIS A 200 2.53 7.33 1.27
N PRO A 201 1.59 7.51 0.32
CA PRO A 201 0.36 6.72 0.30
C PRO A 201 0.70 5.26 0.02
N GLU A 202 0.08 4.34 0.78
CA GLU A 202 0.42 2.92 0.64
C GLU A 202 -0.77 2.09 0.17
N LYS A 203 -1.88 2.08 0.89
CA LYS A 203 -3.09 1.40 0.43
C LYS A 203 -4.22 2.40 0.22
N CYS A 204 -5.04 2.10 -0.76
CA CYS A 204 -6.28 2.82 -1.03
C CYS A 204 -7.47 1.88 -1.02
N LEU A 205 -8.65 2.45 -0.85
CA LEU A 205 -9.89 1.79 -1.21
C LEU A 205 -10.08 1.92 -2.72
N ALA A 206 -10.04 0.82 -3.44
CA ALA A 206 -10.47 0.79 -4.83
C ALA A 206 -11.90 0.25 -4.91
N VAL A 207 -12.76 0.92 -5.67
CA VAL A 207 -14.19 0.60 -5.80
C VAL A 207 -14.54 0.53 -7.28
N ARG A 208 -15.43 -0.39 -7.65
CA ARG A 208 -16.01 -0.39 -9.00
C ARG A 208 -16.81 0.86 -9.25
N ALA A 209 -16.52 1.55 -10.35
CA ALA A 209 -17.18 2.81 -10.70
C ALA A 209 -18.68 2.63 -10.94
N ASP A 210 -19.09 1.52 -11.57
CA ASP A 210 -20.50 1.21 -11.82
C ASP A 210 -21.27 0.90 -10.52
N TRP A 211 -20.64 0.19 -9.56
CA TRP A 211 -21.25 -0.05 -8.26
C TRP A 211 -21.38 1.26 -7.46
N ALA A 212 -20.34 2.10 -7.43
CA ALA A 212 -20.38 3.38 -6.75
C ALA A 212 -21.46 4.31 -7.31
N ALA A 213 -21.64 4.33 -8.64
CA ALA A 213 -22.69 5.11 -9.30
C ALA A 213 -24.10 4.56 -9.04
N ALA A 214 -24.26 3.23 -9.02
CA ALA A 214 -25.56 2.58 -8.79
C ALA A 214 -25.95 2.60 -7.29
N GLN A 215 -25.01 2.71 -6.37
CA GLN A 215 -25.21 2.62 -4.92
C GLN A 215 -24.57 3.80 -4.16
N PRO A 216 -24.88 5.07 -4.47
CA PRO A 216 -24.18 6.23 -3.91
C PRO A 216 -24.29 6.32 -2.37
N GLU A 217 -25.44 5.95 -1.79
CA GLU A 217 -25.62 5.93 -0.34
C GLU A 217 -24.84 4.79 0.34
N ALA A 218 -24.73 3.63 -0.31
CA ALA A 218 -23.89 2.53 0.20
C ALA A 218 -22.41 2.89 0.13
N MET A 219 -21.99 3.57 -0.95
CA MET A 219 -20.64 4.10 -1.12
C MET A 219 -20.30 5.11 0.00
N HIS A 220 -21.19 6.07 0.27
CA HIS A 220 -21.04 7.02 1.36
C HIS A 220 -20.87 6.33 2.71
N ARG A 221 -21.75 5.35 3.03
CA ARG A 221 -21.70 4.58 4.27
C ARG A 221 -20.43 3.74 4.40
N LEU A 222 -19.94 3.15 3.30
CA LEU A 222 -18.69 2.38 3.26
C LEU A 222 -17.51 3.26 3.65
N VAL A 223 -17.36 4.43 3.01
CA VAL A 223 -16.30 5.39 3.33
C VAL A 223 -16.39 5.85 4.79
N LYS A 224 -17.60 6.17 5.27
CA LYS A 224 -17.83 6.60 6.65
C LYS A 224 -17.43 5.54 7.67
N ALA A 225 -17.78 4.26 7.43
CA ALA A 225 -17.35 3.14 8.28
C ALA A 225 -15.83 3.02 8.35
N LEU A 226 -15.17 3.15 7.19
CA LEU A 226 -13.72 3.04 7.11
C LEU A 226 -12.99 4.21 7.76
N LEU A 227 -13.51 5.45 7.65
CA LEU A 227 -12.96 6.61 8.39
C LEU A 227 -12.99 6.39 9.90
N ARG A 228 -14.09 5.84 10.42
CA ARG A 228 -14.20 5.49 11.86
C ARG A 228 -13.21 4.40 12.24
N ALA A 229 -13.10 3.35 11.42
CA ALA A 229 -12.17 2.27 11.67
C ALA A 229 -10.71 2.72 11.61
N GLN A 230 -10.34 3.63 10.69
CA GLN A 230 -9.00 4.21 10.61
C GLN A 230 -8.61 4.93 11.90
N ARG A 231 -9.53 5.69 12.53
CA ARG A 231 -9.30 6.33 13.84
C ARG A 231 -8.98 5.31 14.92
N LEU A 232 -9.74 4.20 14.97
CA LEU A 232 -9.50 3.11 15.93
C LEU A 232 -8.14 2.43 15.68
N CYS A 233 -7.77 2.24 14.42
CA CYS A 233 -6.47 1.64 14.07
C CYS A 233 -5.28 2.55 14.42
N ASP A 234 -5.47 3.87 14.41
CA ASP A 234 -4.41 4.85 14.72
C ASP A 234 -4.28 5.13 16.23
N ASP A 235 -5.24 4.71 17.04
CA ASP A 235 -5.19 4.84 18.49
C ASP A 235 -4.20 3.83 19.09
N PRO A 236 -3.09 4.28 19.71
CA PRO A 236 -2.13 3.37 20.33
C PRO A 236 -2.75 2.50 21.44
N ALA A 237 -3.82 2.96 22.10
CA ALA A 237 -4.53 2.18 23.11
C ALA A 237 -5.26 0.97 22.51
N SER A 238 -5.63 1.02 21.25
CA SER A 238 -6.29 -0.07 20.53
C SER A 238 -5.29 -1.05 19.86
N ALA A 239 -4.00 -0.74 19.84
CA ALA A 239 -3.01 -1.46 19.03
C ALA A 239 -2.88 -2.96 19.40
N ASP A 240 -2.98 -3.32 20.67
CA ASP A 240 -2.93 -4.73 21.12
C ASP A 240 -4.16 -5.52 20.68
N GLU A 241 -5.34 -4.88 20.70
CA GLU A 241 -6.59 -5.47 20.21
C GLU A 241 -6.56 -5.62 18.68
N VAL A 242 -6.11 -4.59 17.96
CA VAL A 242 -5.94 -4.64 16.51
C VAL A 242 -4.95 -5.74 16.13
N ALA A 243 -3.79 -5.84 16.80
CA ALA A 243 -2.84 -6.91 16.56
C ALA A 243 -3.43 -8.30 16.81
N ALA A 244 -4.22 -8.45 17.88
CA ALA A 244 -4.91 -9.72 18.17
C ALA A 244 -5.91 -10.09 17.06
N LEU A 245 -6.73 -9.14 16.63
CA LEU A 245 -7.71 -9.33 15.55
C LEU A 245 -7.02 -9.75 14.23
N LEU A 246 -5.94 -9.06 13.84
CA LEU A 246 -5.22 -9.37 12.61
C LEU A 246 -4.46 -10.71 12.66
N SER A 247 -4.21 -11.20 13.87
CA SER A 247 -3.48 -12.47 14.10
C SER A 247 -4.41 -13.65 14.33
N ASP A 248 -5.71 -13.46 14.31
CA ASP A 248 -6.69 -14.54 14.44
C ASP A 248 -6.48 -15.56 13.33
N PRO A 249 -6.29 -16.87 13.67
CA PRO A 249 -6.11 -17.92 12.67
C PRO A 249 -7.26 -18.08 11.68
N SER A 250 -8.49 -17.75 12.09
CA SER A 250 -9.67 -17.76 11.21
C SER A 250 -9.76 -16.52 10.30
N GLY A 251 -8.92 -15.50 10.56
CA GLY A 251 -8.83 -14.26 9.81
C GLY A 251 -7.53 -14.16 9.00
N LEU A 252 -6.80 -13.05 9.18
CA LEU A 252 -5.56 -12.81 8.43
C LEU A 252 -4.39 -13.68 8.88
N ALA A 253 -4.42 -14.24 10.09
CA ALA A 253 -3.38 -15.11 10.66
C ALA A 253 -1.97 -14.48 10.60
N LEU A 254 -1.84 -13.17 10.86
CA LEU A 254 -0.56 -12.49 10.83
C LEU A 254 0.31 -12.82 12.06
N PRO A 255 1.64 -12.80 11.98
CA PRO A 255 2.55 -12.97 13.10
C PRO A 255 2.32 -11.87 14.15
N ARG A 256 1.69 -12.20 15.30
CA ARG A 256 1.19 -11.22 16.28
C ARG A 256 2.25 -10.23 16.77
N GLY A 257 3.43 -10.73 17.15
CA GLY A 257 4.51 -9.89 17.65
C GLY A 257 4.98 -8.87 16.62
N ALA A 258 5.24 -9.33 15.39
CA ALA A 258 5.64 -8.48 14.27
C ALA A 258 4.52 -7.49 13.90
N THR A 259 3.27 -7.93 13.89
CA THR A 259 2.12 -7.06 13.63
C THR A 259 2.03 -5.93 14.67
N ARG A 260 2.17 -6.26 15.96
CA ARG A 260 2.14 -5.26 17.03
C ARG A 260 3.28 -4.23 16.91
N MET A 261 4.45 -4.67 16.45
CA MET A 261 5.60 -3.77 16.24
C MET A 261 5.35 -2.74 15.14
N ALA A 262 4.60 -3.09 14.10
CA ALA A 262 4.33 -2.23 12.95
C ALA A 262 3.11 -1.29 13.13
N LEU A 263 2.28 -1.54 14.17
CA LEU A 263 1.11 -0.69 14.47
C LEU A 263 1.52 0.56 15.26
N PRO A 264 0.66 1.60 15.34
CA PRO A 264 0.91 2.80 16.12
C PRO A 264 1.32 2.49 17.57
N GLY A 265 2.36 3.20 18.04
CA GLY A 265 2.97 2.93 19.35
C GLY A 265 3.76 1.63 19.44
N GLY A 266 4.04 0.98 18.33
CA GLY A 266 4.94 -0.18 18.24
C GLY A 266 6.43 0.21 18.29
N THR A 267 7.31 -0.79 18.19
CA THR A 267 8.77 -0.61 18.25
C THR A 267 9.46 -0.97 16.94
N GLY A 268 8.70 -1.20 15.87
CA GLY A 268 9.23 -1.52 14.54
C GLY A 268 10.01 -0.37 13.91
N ALA A 269 10.83 -0.68 12.94
CA ALA A 269 11.61 0.31 12.19
C ALA A 269 10.72 1.20 11.30
N GLU A 270 9.54 0.71 10.96
CA GLU A 270 8.56 1.41 10.13
C GLU A 270 7.15 1.20 10.71
N HIS A 271 6.33 2.24 10.71
CA HIS A 271 4.97 2.18 11.25
C HIS A 271 3.94 2.54 10.19
N ILE A 272 2.81 1.86 10.25
CA ILE A 272 1.64 2.21 9.46
C ILE A 272 0.91 3.37 10.15
N ARG A 273 0.51 4.36 9.36
CA ARG A 273 -0.48 5.36 9.75
C ARG A 273 -1.79 5.08 9.05
N PHE A 274 -2.88 5.15 9.81
CA PHE A 274 -4.21 4.84 9.28
C PHE A 274 -5.10 6.07 9.11
N HIS A 275 -4.96 7.07 9.97
CA HIS A 275 -5.86 8.23 9.99
C HIS A 275 -5.14 9.57 10.15
N ALA A 276 -4.07 9.64 10.95
CA ALA A 276 -3.41 10.89 11.32
C ALA A 276 -2.96 11.70 10.09
N GLY A 277 -3.21 12.99 10.13
CA GLY A 277 -2.93 13.87 8.99
C GLY A 277 -3.95 13.71 7.87
N ASP A 278 -3.47 13.41 6.68
CA ASP A 278 -4.22 13.32 5.44
C ASP A 278 -4.31 11.90 4.84
N VAL A 279 -4.03 10.86 5.64
CA VAL A 279 -4.00 9.45 5.19
C VAL A 279 -5.24 9.08 4.37
N TRP A 280 -6.41 9.49 4.84
CA TRP A 280 -7.72 9.20 4.25
C TRP A 280 -7.98 9.93 2.93
N TYR A 281 -7.21 11.00 2.63
CA TYR A 281 -7.44 11.82 1.45
C TYR A 281 -6.74 11.24 0.20
N PRO A 282 -7.47 10.96 -0.88
CA PRO A 282 -6.90 10.43 -2.12
C PRO A 282 -6.38 11.59 -2.99
N ALA A 283 -5.23 12.17 -2.65
CA ALA A 283 -4.65 13.29 -3.38
C ALA A 283 -4.29 12.90 -4.82
N ARG A 284 -4.74 13.69 -5.81
CA ARG A 284 -4.41 13.46 -7.22
C ARG A 284 -2.93 13.59 -7.52
N SER A 285 -2.23 14.43 -6.76
CA SER A 285 -0.76 14.54 -6.82
C SER A 285 -0.09 13.19 -6.57
N HIS A 286 -0.59 12.36 -5.65
CA HIS A 286 -0.08 11.00 -5.44
C HIS A 286 -0.26 10.12 -6.69
N ALA A 287 -1.43 10.17 -7.34
CA ALA A 287 -1.66 9.44 -8.58
C ALA A 287 -0.69 9.90 -9.68
N LEU A 288 -0.47 11.20 -9.82
CA LEU A 288 0.45 11.77 -10.79
C LEU A 288 1.90 11.30 -10.55
N TRP A 289 2.33 11.22 -9.29
CA TRP A 289 3.65 10.69 -8.96
C TRP A 289 3.78 9.21 -9.37
N PHE A 290 2.79 8.37 -9.04
CA PHE A 290 2.80 6.96 -9.43
C PHE A 290 2.81 6.79 -10.96
N LEU A 291 1.96 7.51 -11.67
CA LEU A 291 1.91 7.49 -13.13
C LEU A 291 3.22 7.97 -13.75
N GLY A 292 3.80 9.05 -13.20
CA GLY A 292 5.09 9.56 -13.62
C GLY A 292 6.22 8.55 -13.41
N GLN A 293 6.27 7.86 -12.27
CA GLN A 293 7.23 6.78 -12.05
C GLN A 293 6.99 5.61 -13.02
N MET A 294 5.73 5.23 -13.25
CA MET A 294 5.40 4.18 -14.22
C MET A 294 5.86 4.55 -15.63
N ARG A 295 5.71 5.82 -16.03
CA ARG A 295 6.24 6.35 -17.30
C ARG A 295 7.77 6.30 -17.32
N ARG A 296 8.43 6.80 -16.28
CA ARG A 296 9.91 6.77 -16.15
C ARG A 296 10.48 5.37 -16.37
N TRP A 297 9.79 4.34 -15.92
CA TRP A 297 10.21 2.95 -16.08
C TRP A 297 9.72 2.29 -17.38
N GLY A 298 9.21 3.06 -18.33
CA GLY A 298 8.74 2.59 -19.63
C GLY A 298 7.50 1.69 -19.56
N TRP A 299 6.67 1.87 -18.52
CA TRP A 299 5.43 1.10 -18.39
C TRP A 299 4.21 1.81 -18.97
N LEU A 300 4.34 3.09 -19.26
CA LEU A 300 3.31 3.93 -19.88
C LEU A 300 3.85 4.62 -21.13
N PRO A 301 3.00 4.88 -22.13
CA PRO A 301 3.33 5.72 -23.26
C PRO A 301 3.68 7.16 -22.83
N ASP A 302 4.58 7.81 -23.57
CA ASP A 302 5.02 9.17 -23.25
C ASP A 302 3.90 10.22 -23.49
N ASP A 303 3.00 9.96 -24.43
CA ASP A 303 1.89 10.84 -24.81
C ASP A 303 0.61 10.67 -23.97
N LEU A 304 0.60 9.72 -23.01
CA LEU A 304 -0.56 9.53 -22.13
C LEU A 304 -0.82 10.77 -21.27
N ASP A 305 -2.04 11.29 -21.28
CA ASP A 305 -2.45 12.38 -20.38
C ASP A 305 -2.61 11.84 -18.92
N LEU A 306 -1.55 11.97 -18.14
CA LEU A 306 -1.52 11.50 -16.76
C LEU A 306 -2.51 12.23 -15.86
N ASP A 307 -2.76 13.50 -16.13
CA ASP A 307 -3.65 14.34 -15.32
C ASP A 307 -5.13 13.95 -15.55
N SER A 308 -5.49 13.61 -16.78
CA SER A 308 -6.80 13.04 -17.08
C SER A 308 -7.04 11.72 -16.35
N VAL A 309 -6.06 10.80 -16.39
CA VAL A 309 -6.12 9.52 -15.68
C VAL A 309 -6.25 9.72 -14.17
N ALA A 310 -5.44 10.63 -13.58
CA ALA A 310 -5.50 10.91 -12.16
C ALA A 310 -6.88 11.46 -11.73
N ARG A 311 -7.49 12.34 -12.51
CA ARG A 311 -8.85 12.87 -12.26
C ARG A 311 -9.94 11.84 -12.39
N GLU A 312 -9.82 10.92 -13.35
CA GLU A 312 -10.81 9.87 -13.55
C GLU A 312 -10.80 8.86 -12.40
N VAL A 313 -9.60 8.45 -11.96
CA VAL A 313 -9.43 7.39 -10.98
C VAL A 313 -9.54 7.91 -9.55
N TYR A 314 -8.87 9.02 -9.21
CA TYR A 314 -8.87 9.56 -7.86
C TYR A 314 -10.05 10.52 -7.67
N ARG A 315 -11.01 10.07 -6.86
CA ARG A 315 -12.32 10.71 -6.69
C ARG A 315 -12.56 11.19 -5.25
N PRO A 316 -11.82 12.25 -4.81
CA PRO A 316 -12.04 12.83 -3.47
C PRO A 316 -13.44 13.38 -3.26
N ASP A 317 -14.16 13.68 -4.32
CA ASP A 317 -15.57 14.08 -4.27
C ASP A 317 -16.49 13.03 -3.65
N LEU A 318 -16.18 11.73 -3.82
CA LEU A 318 -16.92 10.62 -3.21
C LEU A 318 -16.65 10.47 -1.70
N LEU A 319 -15.56 11.07 -1.20
CA LEU A 319 -15.20 11.12 0.21
C LEU A 319 -15.86 12.30 0.94
N ALA A 320 -16.09 13.42 0.25
CA ALA A 320 -16.36 14.74 0.85
C ALA A 320 -17.44 14.73 1.92
N ARG A 321 -18.63 14.24 1.60
CA ARG A 321 -19.77 14.20 2.53
C ARG A 321 -19.45 13.39 3.80
N ALA A 322 -18.84 12.22 3.66
CA ALA A 322 -18.49 11.38 4.80
C ALA A 322 -17.43 12.04 5.69
N ALA A 323 -16.45 12.71 5.09
CA ALA A 323 -15.42 13.43 5.81
C ALA A 323 -15.96 14.65 6.57
N GLU A 324 -16.93 15.39 6.00
CA GLU A 324 -17.62 16.48 6.70
C GLU A 324 -18.42 15.96 7.88
N GLU A 325 -19.22 14.89 7.70
CA GLU A 325 -20.01 14.27 8.76
C GLU A 325 -19.14 13.72 9.90
N GLU A 326 -17.92 13.29 9.61
CA GLU A 326 -16.93 12.83 10.59
C GLU A 326 -16.02 13.97 11.12
N GLY A 327 -16.28 15.22 10.76
CA GLY A 327 -15.58 16.40 11.30
C GLY A 327 -14.15 16.55 10.81
N LEU A 328 -13.78 15.94 9.66
CA LEU A 328 -12.40 15.93 9.19
C LEU A 328 -12.01 17.19 8.43
N PHE A 329 -12.92 17.83 7.71
CA PHE A 329 -12.65 19.10 7.03
C PHE A 329 -13.89 19.88 6.60
N THR A 330 -13.61 21.14 6.23
CA THR A 330 -14.52 22.00 5.48
C THR A 330 -14.04 22.11 4.02
N ALA A 331 -14.89 22.50 3.10
CA ALA A 331 -14.56 22.68 1.68
C ALA A 331 -13.29 23.55 1.41
N ARG A 332 -12.83 24.31 2.40
CA ARG A 332 -11.61 25.13 2.32
C ARG A 332 -10.32 24.30 2.39
N CYS A 333 -10.37 23.12 3.02
CA CYS A 333 -9.22 22.24 3.20
C CYS A 333 -8.87 21.43 1.94
N PHE A 334 -9.81 21.19 1.02
CA PHE A 334 -9.60 20.40 -0.19
C PHE A 334 -8.40 20.90 -1.04
N ARG A 335 -8.29 22.21 -1.23
CA ARG A 335 -7.21 22.79 -2.06
C ARG A 335 -5.84 22.70 -1.41
N ALA A 336 -5.76 22.69 -0.09
CA ALA A 336 -4.50 22.55 0.64
C ALA A 336 -3.97 21.11 0.58
N LEU A 337 -4.87 20.11 0.57
CA LEU A 337 -4.51 18.70 0.51
C LEU A 337 -4.01 18.23 -0.86
N GLU A 338 -4.35 18.94 -1.95
CA GLU A 338 -3.81 18.66 -3.30
C GLU A 338 -2.34 19.11 -3.46
N GLY A 339 -1.83 19.95 -2.57
CA GLY A 339 -0.47 20.51 -2.60
C GLY A 339 0.56 19.72 -1.78
N VAL A 340 0.40 18.41 -1.62
CA VAL A 340 1.35 17.57 -0.85
C VAL A 340 2.72 17.57 -1.50
N ALA A 341 3.78 17.74 -0.68
CA ALA A 341 5.15 17.64 -1.15
C ALA A 341 5.46 16.22 -1.64
N LEU A 342 5.83 16.12 -2.91
CA LEU A 342 6.19 14.85 -3.56
C LEU A 342 7.71 14.74 -3.67
N PRO A 343 8.27 13.51 -3.62
CA PRO A 343 9.68 13.32 -3.97
C PRO A 343 9.92 13.76 -5.42
N PRO A 344 11.12 14.25 -5.77
CA PRO A 344 11.48 14.53 -7.16
C PRO A 344 11.19 13.36 -8.07
N MET A 345 10.79 13.63 -9.32
CA MET A 345 10.47 12.56 -10.28
C MET A 345 11.71 11.80 -10.74
N THR A 346 12.88 12.46 -10.74
CA THR A 346 14.18 11.88 -11.12
C THR A 346 15.07 11.78 -9.89
N GLY A 347 15.87 10.71 -9.82
CA GLY A 347 16.84 10.55 -8.73
C GLY A 347 18.07 11.47 -8.83
N ASP A 348 18.12 12.34 -9.86
CA ASP A 348 19.28 13.17 -10.17
C ASP A 348 19.34 14.47 -9.36
N ASP A 349 18.24 14.84 -8.68
CA ASP A 349 18.21 15.97 -7.75
C ASP A 349 18.68 15.52 -6.36
N ALA A 350 19.97 15.16 -6.24
CA ALA A 350 20.60 15.04 -4.93
C ALA A 350 20.69 16.44 -4.33
N PRO A 351 20.25 16.69 -3.09
CA PRO A 351 20.68 17.87 -2.37
C PRO A 351 22.19 17.76 -2.20
N GLY A 352 22.92 18.77 -2.71
CA GLY A 352 24.36 18.93 -2.54
C GLY A 352 24.75 19.04 -1.07
#